data_00ff84974a7f2698ec25d00fd105e0f4
#
_entry.id   00ff84974a7f2698ec25d00fd105e0f4
#
_cell.length_a   1.000
_cell.length_b   1.000
_cell.length_c   1.000
_cell.angle_alpha   90.00
_cell.angle_beta   90.00
_cell.angle_gamma   90.00
#
_symmetry.space_group_name_H-M   'P 1'
#
loop_
_entity.id
_entity.type
_entity.pdbx_description
1 polymer ?
#
loop_
_entity_poly.entity_id
_entity_poly.type
_entity_poly.pdbx_seq_one_letter_code
_entity_poly.pdbx_strand_id
1 'polypeptide(L)'
;MKNLLFVLLVFLPAFIWAQDDAAARRRNFNNDHDVALKEFDPVSYFKGKPVRGDAKIAYTYKGLEYYFSSDTNREEFKKSPEKYEPAYGGWCAYTVAINGTRVKVDPTTYKISGGKLYLFYNFNGDNRLVKWNRNEKVFKPKADAFWLKTMH
;
A
#
# COMPACT_ATOMS: atom_id res chain seq x y z
N MET A 1 -27.03 29.37 -45.48
CA MET A 1 -25.84 29.48 -44.66
C MET A 1 -26.01 28.58 -43.45
N LYS A 2 -25.29 27.42 -43.39
CA LYS A 2 -25.41 26.44 -42.30
C LYS A 2 -24.33 26.75 -41.28
N ASN A 3 -24.75 27.22 -40.09
CA ASN A 3 -23.79 27.42 -38.96
C ASN A 3 -23.42 26.05 -38.38
N LEU A 4 -22.15 25.68 -38.57
CA LEU A 4 -21.56 24.50 -37.96
C LEU A 4 -21.16 24.86 -36.54
N LEU A 5 -21.90 24.43 -35.54
CA LEU A 5 -21.57 24.61 -34.15
C LEU A 5 -20.44 23.62 -33.77
N PHE A 6 -19.23 24.13 -33.59
CA PHE A 6 -18.12 23.33 -33.05
C PHE A 6 -18.33 23.15 -31.55
N VAL A 7 -18.76 21.97 -31.14
CA VAL A 7 -18.78 21.56 -29.72
C VAL A 7 -17.36 21.15 -29.34
N LEU A 8 -16.64 22.07 -28.68
CA LEU A 8 -15.34 21.76 -28.07
C LEU A 8 -15.59 20.94 -26.79
N LEU A 9 -15.45 19.62 -26.88
CA LEU A 9 -15.46 18.74 -25.71
C LEU A 9 -14.19 18.97 -24.91
N VAL A 10 -14.28 19.74 -23.83
CA VAL A 10 -13.19 19.91 -22.84
C VAL A 10 -13.17 18.68 -21.94
N PHE A 11 -12.41 17.67 -22.35
CA PHE A 11 -12.08 16.51 -21.51
C PHE A 11 -10.75 16.77 -20.81
N LEU A 12 -10.71 17.50 -19.69
CA LEU A 12 -9.48 17.66 -18.90
C LEU A 12 -9.73 18.11 -17.44
N PRO A 13 -10.13 17.21 -16.53
CA PRO A 13 -9.47 17.21 -15.21
C PRO A 13 -9.12 15.84 -14.63
N ALA A 14 -9.77 14.76 -15.06
CA ALA A 14 -9.59 13.46 -14.41
C ALA A 14 -8.15 12.87 -14.54
N PHE A 15 -7.45 13.14 -15.63
CA PHE A 15 -6.08 12.63 -15.84
C PHE A 15 -5.03 13.29 -14.93
N ILE A 16 -5.20 14.55 -14.57
CA ILE A 16 -4.24 15.30 -13.73
C ILE A 16 -4.28 14.74 -12.30
N TRP A 17 -5.45 14.51 -11.74
CA TRP A 17 -5.62 13.98 -10.39
C TRP A 17 -5.06 12.55 -10.21
N ALA A 18 -5.24 11.69 -11.22
CA ALA A 18 -4.72 10.32 -11.18
C ALA A 18 -3.18 10.28 -11.25
N GLN A 19 -2.56 11.23 -11.94
CA GLN A 19 -1.12 11.33 -12.07
C GLN A 19 -0.47 11.84 -10.80
N ASP A 20 -1.10 12.78 -10.10
CA ASP A 20 -0.65 13.31 -8.81
C ASP A 20 -0.73 12.24 -7.70
N ASP A 21 -1.80 11.43 -7.67
CA ASP A 21 -1.94 10.33 -6.72
C ASP A 21 -0.84 9.26 -6.92
N ALA A 22 -0.59 8.85 -8.16
CA ALA A 22 0.47 7.88 -8.46
C ALA A 22 1.86 8.39 -8.05
N ALA A 23 2.17 9.66 -8.31
CA ALA A 23 3.43 10.26 -7.91
C ALA A 23 3.56 10.39 -6.39
N ALA A 24 2.49 10.77 -5.70
CA ALA A 24 2.46 10.83 -4.25
C ALA A 24 2.67 9.45 -3.62
N ARG A 25 2.07 8.41 -4.18
CA ARG A 25 2.23 7.03 -3.72
C ARG A 25 3.66 6.53 -3.90
N ARG A 26 4.28 6.72 -5.07
CA ARG A 26 5.70 6.38 -5.29
C ARG A 26 6.63 7.03 -4.28
N ARG A 27 6.39 8.30 -3.92
CA ARG A 27 7.21 9.02 -2.91
C ARG A 27 6.97 8.57 -1.48
N ASN A 28 5.76 8.17 -1.15
CA ASN A 28 5.34 7.97 0.24
C ASN A 28 5.25 6.51 0.67
N PHE A 29 5.01 5.58 -0.25
CA PHE A 29 4.93 4.14 0.04
C PHE A 29 6.32 3.52 0.15
N ASN A 30 6.41 2.44 0.91
CA ASN A 30 7.60 1.60 1.02
C ASN A 30 7.72 0.73 -0.24
N ASN A 31 8.47 1.22 -1.19
CA ASN A 31 8.72 0.53 -2.46
C ASN A 31 10.21 0.53 -2.78
N ASP A 32 10.61 -0.34 -3.68
CA ASP A 32 11.93 -0.39 -4.30
C ASP A 32 11.74 -0.34 -5.82
N HIS A 33 12.19 0.76 -6.45
CA HIS A 33 11.99 1.02 -7.89
C HIS A 33 10.52 0.82 -8.34
N ASP A 34 9.60 1.42 -7.57
CA ASP A 34 8.14 1.32 -7.74
C ASP A 34 7.53 -0.05 -7.42
N VAL A 35 8.31 -1.07 -7.03
CA VAL A 35 7.82 -2.38 -6.60
C VAL A 35 7.47 -2.35 -5.12
N ALA A 36 6.22 -2.60 -4.80
CA ALA A 36 5.70 -2.59 -3.42
C ALA A 36 6.02 -3.89 -2.67
N LEU A 37 5.90 -3.83 -1.32
CA LEU A 37 5.96 -5.00 -0.45
C LEU A 37 7.24 -5.85 -0.58
N LYS A 38 8.33 -5.29 -1.10
CA LYS A 38 9.57 -6.05 -1.35
C LYS A 38 9.32 -7.35 -2.12
N GLU A 39 8.49 -7.26 -3.17
CA GLU A 39 8.11 -8.38 -4.04
C GLU A 39 7.20 -9.44 -3.39
N PHE A 40 6.74 -9.27 -2.16
CA PHE A 40 5.80 -10.21 -1.57
C PHE A 40 4.38 -10.01 -2.13
N ASP A 41 3.69 -11.11 -2.37
CA ASP A 41 2.31 -11.15 -2.85
C ASP A 41 1.34 -10.63 -1.77
N PRO A 42 0.66 -9.49 -1.99
CA PRO A 42 -0.23 -8.89 -1.00
C PRO A 42 -1.40 -9.78 -0.60
N VAL A 43 -1.89 -10.63 -1.51
CA VAL A 43 -3.02 -11.53 -1.26
C VAL A 43 -2.60 -12.70 -0.36
N SER A 44 -1.35 -13.14 -0.48
CA SER A 44 -0.83 -14.27 0.28
C SER A 44 -0.90 -14.08 1.79
N TYR A 45 -0.76 -12.85 2.28
CA TYR A 45 -0.90 -12.52 3.70
C TYR A 45 -2.27 -12.89 4.28
N PHE A 46 -3.32 -12.71 3.47
CA PHE A 46 -4.70 -13.03 3.85
C PHE A 46 -5.02 -14.52 3.73
N LYS A 47 -4.12 -15.29 3.11
CA LYS A 47 -4.20 -16.74 2.94
C LYS A 47 -3.33 -17.51 3.95
N GLY A 48 -2.84 -16.81 4.99
CA GLY A 48 -2.19 -17.42 6.13
C GLY A 48 -0.69 -17.19 6.25
N LYS A 49 0.04 -16.95 5.15
CA LYS A 49 1.47 -16.63 5.21
C LYS A 49 1.93 -15.79 4.02
N PRO A 50 2.89 -14.87 4.21
CA PRO A 50 3.48 -14.14 3.11
C PRO A 50 4.29 -15.07 2.20
N VAL A 51 4.07 -14.92 0.89
CA VAL A 51 4.80 -15.64 -0.16
C VAL A 51 5.39 -14.62 -1.12
N ARG A 52 6.61 -14.85 -1.61
CA ARG A 52 7.17 -14.00 -2.67
C ARG A 52 6.36 -14.16 -3.95
N GLY A 53 6.11 -13.03 -4.60
CA GLY A 53 5.56 -12.99 -5.95
C GLY A 53 6.63 -13.25 -7.02
N ASP A 54 6.15 -13.48 -8.23
CA ASP A 54 6.98 -13.58 -9.45
C ASP A 54 6.75 -12.30 -10.28
N ALA A 55 7.83 -11.67 -10.70
CA ALA A 55 7.78 -10.48 -11.58
C ALA A 55 7.02 -10.73 -12.90
N LYS A 56 6.94 -12.00 -13.35
CA LYS A 56 6.13 -12.38 -14.51
C LYS A 56 4.63 -12.32 -14.27
N ILE A 57 4.21 -12.32 -12.99
CA ILE A 57 2.81 -12.25 -12.57
C ILE A 57 2.61 -10.92 -11.83
N ALA A 58 2.79 -9.81 -12.55
CA ALA A 58 2.72 -8.47 -12.01
C ALA A 58 1.39 -7.77 -12.33
N TYR A 59 1.08 -6.74 -11.55
CA TYR A 59 0.01 -5.78 -11.81
C TYR A 59 0.36 -4.42 -11.23
N THR A 60 0.24 -3.38 -12.06
CA THR A 60 0.45 -2.00 -11.61
C THR A 60 -0.86 -1.41 -11.12
N TYR A 61 -0.89 -0.95 -9.87
CA TYR A 61 -2.03 -0.27 -9.29
C TYR A 61 -1.62 1.11 -8.74
N LYS A 62 -2.24 2.16 -9.27
CA LYS A 62 -2.01 3.55 -8.88
C LYS A 62 -0.51 3.89 -8.76
N GLY A 63 0.27 3.52 -9.77
CA GLY A 63 1.68 3.87 -9.89
C GLY A 63 2.67 2.97 -9.14
N LEU A 64 2.20 1.93 -8.44
CA LEU A 64 3.05 0.93 -7.80
C LEU A 64 2.82 -0.44 -8.42
N GLU A 65 3.90 -1.19 -8.59
CA GLU A 65 3.87 -2.55 -9.11
C GLU A 65 3.80 -3.57 -7.97
N TYR A 66 2.94 -4.56 -8.12
CA TYR A 66 2.75 -5.67 -7.19
C TYR A 66 3.04 -6.98 -7.90
N TYR A 67 3.79 -7.86 -7.25
CA TYR A 67 4.09 -9.20 -7.73
C TYR A 67 3.21 -10.22 -7.02
N PHE A 68 2.79 -11.26 -7.73
CA PHE A 68 1.87 -12.28 -7.22
C PHE A 68 2.47 -13.67 -7.34
N SER A 69 2.12 -14.54 -6.42
CA SER A 69 2.54 -15.94 -6.43
C SER A 69 1.71 -16.82 -7.37
N SER A 70 0.60 -16.28 -7.89
CA SER A 70 -0.27 -16.93 -8.86
C SER A 70 -1.15 -15.94 -9.63
N ASP A 71 -1.60 -16.32 -10.82
CA ASP A 71 -2.59 -15.54 -11.57
C ASP A 71 -3.91 -15.38 -10.78
N THR A 72 -4.31 -16.39 -10.01
CA THR A 72 -5.50 -16.31 -9.15
C THR A 72 -5.38 -15.18 -8.14
N ASN A 73 -4.24 -15.05 -7.47
CA ASN A 73 -4.01 -13.96 -6.51
C ASN A 73 -3.99 -12.59 -7.19
N ARG A 74 -3.37 -12.49 -8.38
CA ARG A 74 -3.40 -11.26 -9.17
C ARG A 74 -4.82 -10.84 -9.52
N GLU A 75 -5.65 -11.75 -10.01
CA GLU A 75 -7.05 -11.45 -10.35
C GLU A 75 -7.89 -11.14 -9.10
N GLU A 76 -7.59 -11.75 -7.96
CA GLU A 76 -8.22 -11.42 -6.68
C GLU A 76 -7.84 -10.01 -6.20
N PHE A 77 -6.58 -9.63 -6.33
CA PHE A 77 -6.10 -8.28 -6.04
C PHE A 77 -6.79 -7.24 -6.93
N LYS A 78 -6.87 -7.45 -8.24
CA LYS A 78 -7.52 -6.54 -9.19
C LYS A 78 -8.96 -6.21 -8.84
N LYS A 79 -9.69 -7.15 -8.25
CA LYS A 79 -11.09 -6.95 -7.83
C LYS A 79 -11.22 -6.03 -6.62
N SER A 80 -10.22 -6.00 -5.74
CA SER A 80 -10.27 -5.22 -4.50
C SER A 80 -8.86 -4.84 -4.02
N PRO A 81 -8.10 -4.01 -4.76
CA PRO A 81 -6.71 -3.69 -4.41
C PRO A 81 -6.58 -3.10 -3.02
N GLU A 82 -7.48 -2.18 -2.65
CA GLU A 82 -7.43 -1.47 -1.36
C GLU A 82 -7.60 -2.38 -0.14
N LYS A 83 -8.18 -3.57 -0.32
CA LYS A 83 -8.26 -4.59 0.72
C LYS A 83 -6.90 -5.19 1.03
N TYR A 84 -6.10 -5.43 -0.01
CA TYR A 84 -4.84 -6.18 0.08
C TYR A 84 -3.62 -5.28 0.26
N GLU A 85 -3.72 -4.01 -0.09
CA GLU A 85 -2.64 -3.06 0.15
C GLU A 85 -2.34 -2.91 1.65
N PRO A 86 -1.04 -2.84 2.03
CA PRO A 86 -0.69 -2.64 3.43
C PRO A 86 -1.09 -1.24 3.90
N ALA A 87 -1.53 -1.16 5.15
CA ALA A 87 -1.72 0.11 5.83
C ALA A 87 -0.41 0.91 5.84
N TYR A 88 -0.54 2.23 5.87
CA TYR A 88 0.59 3.17 5.97
C TYR A 88 1.65 2.96 4.88
N GLY A 89 1.18 2.64 3.68
CA GLY A 89 2.05 2.42 2.51
C GLY A 89 3.08 1.31 2.70
N GLY A 90 2.87 0.38 3.62
CA GLY A 90 3.81 -0.71 3.88
C GLY A 90 4.99 -0.35 4.80
N TRP A 91 4.96 0.80 5.47
CA TRP A 91 5.93 1.16 6.51
C TRP A 91 5.57 0.51 7.85
N CYS A 92 6.53 0.49 8.79
CA CYS A 92 6.32 -0.07 10.12
C CYS A 92 5.20 0.67 10.87
N ALA A 93 4.06 0.00 11.05
CA ALA A 93 2.86 0.57 11.65
C ALA A 93 3.12 1.14 13.07
N TYR A 94 3.94 0.46 13.88
CA TYR A 94 4.29 0.93 15.22
C TYR A 94 5.04 2.27 15.17
N THR A 95 6.01 2.42 14.28
CA THR A 95 6.81 3.65 14.20
C THR A 95 5.99 4.82 13.65
N VAL A 96 5.13 4.55 12.67
CA VAL A 96 4.17 5.55 12.20
C VAL A 96 3.28 6.03 13.36
N ALA A 97 2.80 5.12 14.23
CA ALA A 97 1.99 5.48 15.39
C ALA A 97 2.73 6.32 16.46
N ILE A 98 4.03 6.11 16.62
CA ILE A 98 4.81 6.82 17.64
C ILE A 98 5.10 8.27 17.24
N ASN A 99 5.51 8.49 16.00
CA ASN A 99 6.00 9.82 15.58
C ASN A 99 5.87 10.11 14.08
N GLY A 100 5.11 9.28 13.33
CA GLY A 100 4.95 9.44 11.88
C GLY A 100 6.17 9.02 11.03
N THR A 101 7.24 8.51 11.65
CA THR A 101 8.45 8.14 10.91
C THR A 101 8.26 6.89 10.09
N ARG A 102 8.74 6.93 8.85
CA ARG A 102 8.73 5.82 7.89
C ARG A 102 9.97 4.96 8.07
N VAL A 103 9.80 3.76 8.63
CA VAL A 103 10.88 2.82 8.90
C VAL A 103 10.62 1.51 8.15
N LYS A 104 11.69 0.94 7.57
CA LYS A 104 11.64 -0.32 6.84
C LYS A 104 11.03 -1.44 7.68
N VAL A 105 10.46 -2.44 7.01
CA VAL A 105 9.83 -3.59 7.62
C VAL A 105 10.55 -4.89 7.27
N ASP A 106 10.35 -5.90 8.09
CA ASP A 106 10.49 -7.30 7.71
C ASP A 106 9.14 -7.75 7.14
N PRO A 107 9.04 -8.10 5.84
CA PRO A 107 7.78 -8.49 5.23
C PRO A 107 7.12 -9.71 5.85
N THR A 108 7.88 -10.54 6.58
CA THR A 108 7.35 -11.71 7.26
C THR A 108 6.79 -11.41 8.65
N THR A 109 7.04 -10.19 9.15
CA THR A 109 6.51 -9.73 10.44
C THR A 109 5.30 -8.84 10.21
N TYR A 110 4.12 -9.43 10.30
CA TYR A 110 2.86 -8.80 9.92
C TYR A 110 1.70 -9.12 10.87
N LYS A 111 0.62 -8.40 10.71
CA LYS A 111 -0.67 -8.65 11.36
C LYS A 111 -1.81 -8.28 10.42
N ILE A 112 -2.83 -9.14 10.35
CA ILE A 112 -4.13 -8.78 9.79
C ILE A 112 -5.04 -8.39 10.96
N SER A 113 -5.56 -7.17 10.94
CA SER A 113 -6.47 -6.67 11.96
C SER A 113 -7.54 -5.78 11.32
N GLY A 114 -8.81 -6.04 11.61
CA GLY A 114 -9.92 -5.33 10.98
C GLY A 114 -9.92 -5.40 9.45
N GLY A 115 -9.45 -6.50 8.87
CA GLY A 115 -9.38 -6.70 7.42
C GLY A 115 -8.27 -5.90 6.71
N LYS A 116 -7.31 -5.31 7.46
CA LYS A 116 -6.16 -4.59 6.92
C LYS A 116 -4.85 -5.29 7.27
N LEU A 117 -3.88 -5.19 6.36
CA LEU A 117 -2.52 -5.69 6.52
C LEU A 117 -1.64 -4.62 7.18
N TYR A 118 -1.03 -4.96 8.30
CA TYR A 118 -0.03 -4.13 8.99
C TYR A 118 1.31 -4.83 8.97
N LEU A 119 2.37 -4.09 8.64
CA LEU A 119 3.75 -4.58 8.59
C LEU A 119 4.58 -3.95 9.70
N PHE A 120 5.62 -4.66 10.13
CA PHE A 120 6.43 -4.23 11.27
C PHE A 120 7.93 -4.42 11.02
N TYR A 121 8.71 -3.54 11.61
CA TYR A 121 10.14 -3.71 11.76
C TYR A 121 10.42 -4.89 12.69
N ASN A 122 11.32 -5.78 12.27
CA ASN A 122 11.81 -6.88 13.11
C ASN A 122 13.26 -7.21 12.71
N PHE A 123 14.19 -6.45 13.25
CA PHE A 123 15.63 -6.67 13.02
C PHE A 123 16.38 -6.46 14.33
N ASN A 124 17.54 -7.12 14.46
CA ASN A 124 18.45 -6.98 15.61
C ASN A 124 17.77 -7.17 16.98
N GLY A 125 16.82 -8.09 17.08
CA GLY A 125 16.07 -8.37 18.32
C GLY A 125 14.96 -7.38 18.66
N ASP A 126 14.76 -6.30 17.86
CA ASP A 126 13.64 -5.36 18.05
C ASP A 126 12.44 -5.75 17.20
N ASN A 127 11.55 -6.58 17.75
CA ASN A 127 10.28 -6.93 17.11
C ASN A 127 9.18 -5.95 17.51
N ARG A 128 8.83 -5.04 16.59
CA ARG A 128 7.83 -3.99 16.85
C ARG A 128 6.39 -4.45 16.78
N LEU A 129 6.10 -5.62 16.22
CA LEU A 129 4.79 -6.25 16.33
C LEU A 129 4.45 -6.56 17.80
N VAL A 130 5.43 -7.03 18.58
CA VAL A 130 5.25 -7.28 20.02
C VAL A 130 4.87 -5.98 20.75
N LYS A 131 5.53 -4.86 20.40
CA LYS A 131 5.22 -3.55 20.99
C LYS A 131 3.82 -3.06 20.58
N TRP A 132 3.45 -3.22 19.31
CA TRP A 132 2.12 -2.88 18.78
C TRP A 132 1.00 -3.64 19.50
N ASN A 133 1.17 -4.95 19.72
CA ASN A 133 0.16 -5.78 20.36
C ASN A 133 -0.12 -5.41 21.80
N ARG A 134 0.76 -4.68 22.49
CA ARG A 134 0.53 -4.19 23.87
C ARG A 134 -0.62 -3.18 23.94
N ASN A 135 -0.80 -2.36 22.91
CA ASN A 135 -1.86 -1.35 22.93
C ASN A 135 -2.28 -0.89 21.51
N GLU A 136 -2.66 -1.84 20.66
CA GLU A 136 -3.09 -1.57 19.27
C GLU A 136 -4.23 -0.54 19.21
N LYS A 137 -5.16 -0.59 20.16
CA LYS A 137 -6.30 0.34 20.22
C LYS A 137 -5.87 1.81 20.33
N VAL A 138 -4.72 2.07 20.96
CA VAL A 138 -4.15 3.43 21.07
C VAL A 138 -3.26 3.76 19.86
N PHE A 139 -2.48 2.80 19.38
CA PHE A 139 -1.52 3.06 18.30
C PHE A 139 -2.21 3.26 16.95
N LYS A 140 -3.24 2.46 16.65
CA LYS A 140 -3.93 2.51 15.36
C LYS A 140 -4.46 3.92 15.02
N PRO A 141 -5.29 4.60 15.85
CA PRO A 141 -5.79 5.94 15.51
C PRO A 141 -4.67 6.99 15.39
N LYS A 142 -3.56 6.85 16.13
CA LYS A 142 -2.40 7.74 15.99
C LYS A 142 -1.72 7.54 14.63
N ALA A 143 -1.50 6.30 14.22
CA ALA A 143 -0.91 5.99 12.94
C ALA A 143 -1.80 6.46 11.78
N ASP A 144 -3.12 6.27 11.88
CA ASP A 144 -4.09 6.75 10.90
C ASP A 144 -3.99 8.28 10.73
N ALA A 145 -3.90 9.03 11.83
CA ALA A 145 -3.77 10.49 11.82
C ALA A 145 -2.44 10.97 11.20
N PHE A 146 -1.32 10.32 11.50
CA PHE A 146 -0.03 10.63 10.89
C PHE A 146 -0.01 10.30 9.40
N TRP A 147 -0.57 9.16 9.01
CA TRP A 147 -0.61 8.74 7.62
C TRP A 147 -1.47 9.66 6.76
N LEU A 148 -2.62 10.09 7.28
CA LEU A 148 -3.47 11.06 6.59
C LEU A 148 -2.71 12.35 6.24
N LYS A 149 -1.91 12.88 7.16
CA LYS A 149 -1.06 14.06 6.93
C LYS A 149 0.08 13.81 5.94
N THR A 150 0.52 12.57 5.79
CA THR A 150 1.61 12.21 4.86
C THR A 150 1.12 12.21 3.41
N MET A 151 -0.15 11.89 3.20
CA MET A 151 -0.74 11.74 1.87
C MET A 151 -1.37 13.04 1.34
N HIS A 152 -1.49 14.04 2.18
CA HIS A 152 -2.01 15.39 1.85
C HIS A 152 -0.95 16.47 2.09
#